data_5aa34667cff9362003b55e66f98d2d8f
#
_entry.id   5aa34667cff9362003b55e66f98d2d8f
#
_cell.length_a   1.000
_cell.length_b   1.000
_cell.length_c   1.000
_cell.angle_alpha   90.00
_cell.angle_beta   90.00
_cell.angle_gamma   90.00
#
_symmetry.space_group_name_H-M   'P 1'
#
loop_
_entity.id
_entity.type
_entity.pdbx_description
1 polymer ?
#
loop_
_entity_poly.entity_id
_entity_poly.type
_entity_poly.pdbx_seq_one_letter_code
_entity_poly.pdbx_strand_id
1 'polypeptide(L)'
;LARVINSMVINMVLSGEVDDEVIGGYLYFHNAPNAREFHEETVRKLSKLYLYDCLRANKSLAAWGIEGRVPFLDKEFLDVAMSMPAAQKMCPGRDIEKKVVRDAFSSLLPESVAWRQKEQFSDGVGYSWIDTLKEITSQAVTDEQMAHAAERFPINTPLCKEEYYYRSIFEEHFPSASAARSVPHEASVACSTAKALEWDEAWKTMNEPSGRAVSDIHVEE
;
A
#
# COMPACT_ATOMS: atom_id res chain seq x y z
N LEU A 1 -17.14 -5.05 0.09
CA LEU A 1 -16.76 -6.24 0.88
C LEU A 1 -17.39 -6.19 2.28
N ALA A 2 -17.12 -5.19 3.13
CA ALA A 2 -17.61 -5.10 4.50
C ALA A 2 -19.15 -5.24 4.61
N ARG A 3 -19.90 -4.56 3.73
CA ARG A 3 -21.37 -4.71 3.67
C ARG A 3 -21.82 -6.16 3.44
N VAL A 4 -21.14 -6.89 2.56
CA VAL A 4 -21.45 -8.31 2.29
C VAL A 4 -21.14 -9.16 3.52
N ILE A 5 -20.00 -8.96 4.16
CA ILE A 5 -19.63 -9.67 5.39
C ILE A 5 -20.68 -9.42 6.50
N ASN A 6 -21.09 -8.17 6.70
CA ASN A 6 -22.12 -7.82 7.66
C ASN A 6 -23.45 -8.53 7.36
N SER A 7 -23.86 -8.61 6.08
CA SER A 7 -25.09 -9.31 5.68
C SER A 7 -25.06 -10.82 5.95
N MET A 8 -23.89 -11.40 6.18
CA MET A 8 -23.70 -12.78 6.62
C MET A 8 -23.72 -12.93 8.15
N VAL A 9 -24.07 -11.87 8.89
CA VAL A 9 -24.10 -11.82 10.36
C VAL A 9 -22.72 -12.10 10.98
N ILE A 10 -21.65 -11.71 10.26
CA ILE A 10 -20.27 -11.82 10.75
C ILE A 10 -19.87 -10.45 11.34
N ASN A 11 -19.42 -10.46 12.58
CA ASN A 11 -19.09 -9.25 13.33
C ASN A 11 -17.58 -9.00 13.44
N MET A 12 -16.74 -9.95 13.05
CA MET A 12 -15.28 -9.86 13.15
C MET A 12 -14.62 -10.54 11.96
N VAL A 13 -13.52 -9.95 11.48
CA VAL A 13 -12.66 -10.53 10.45
C VAL A 13 -11.20 -10.46 10.87
N LEU A 14 -10.41 -11.43 10.46
CA LEU A 14 -8.97 -11.39 10.52
C LEU A 14 -8.43 -10.81 9.21
N SER A 15 -7.47 -9.91 9.29
CA SER A 15 -6.81 -9.31 8.13
C SER A 15 -5.30 -9.50 8.19
N GLY A 16 -4.69 -9.74 7.03
CA GLY A 16 -3.24 -9.79 6.85
C GLY A 16 -2.58 -8.41 6.69
N GLU A 17 -3.30 -7.32 7.00
CA GLU A 17 -2.72 -5.97 6.93
C GLU A 17 -1.42 -5.86 7.75
N VAL A 18 -0.46 -5.07 7.26
CA VAL A 18 0.81 -4.72 7.92
C VAL A 18 1.92 -5.76 7.75
N ASP A 19 1.67 -6.95 7.28
CA ASP A 19 2.72 -7.95 7.07
C ASP A 19 3.77 -7.46 6.05
N ASP A 20 3.35 -6.75 5.01
CA ASP A 20 4.22 -6.20 3.97
C ASP A 20 5.13 -5.08 4.52
N GLU A 21 4.62 -4.25 5.42
CA GLU A 21 5.38 -3.17 6.05
C GLU A 21 6.42 -3.70 7.02
N VAL A 22 6.08 -4.72 7.81
CA VAL A 22 6.94 -5.27 8.87
C VAL A 22 8.04 -6.16 8.31
N ILE A 23 7.68 -6.99 7.33
CA ILE A 23 8.58 -8.00 6.76
C ILE A 23 9.25 -7.52 5.46
N GLY A 24 8.78 -6.42 4.88
CA GLY A 24 9.27 -5.92 3.60
C GLY A 24 8.72 -6.72 2.43
N GLY A 25 7.40 -6.91 2.39
CA GLY A 25 6.76 -7.77 1.40
C GLY A 25 6.40 -7.08 0.09
N TYR A 26 6.48 -5.76 -0.02
CA TYR A 26 6.27 -5.07 -1.29
C TYR A 26 7.41 -5.33 -2.26
N LEU A 27 7.10 -5.50 -3.53
CA LEU A 27 8.10 -5.85 -4.55
C LEU A 27 9.25 -4.84 -4.64
N TYR A 28 9.00 -3.56 -4.41
CA TYR A 28 10.05 -2.55 -4.46
C TYR A 28 11.16 -2.75 -3.42
N PHE A 29 10.92 -3.53 -2.35
CA PHE A 29 11.96 -3.87 -1.36
C PHE A 29 13.11 -4.69 -1.94
N HIS A 30 12.92 -5.34 -3.09
CA HIS A 30 14.00 -6.01 -3.82
C HIS A 30 15.12 -5.02 -4.22
N ASN A 31 14.78 -3.74 -4.44
CA ASN A 31 15.73 -2.70 -4.79
C ASN A 31 16.41 -2.05 -3.57
N ALA A 32 16.13 -2.53 -2.34
CA ALA A 32 16.78 -2.01 -1.14
C ALA A 32 18.31 -2.18 -1.22
N PRO A 33 19.10 -1.09 -1.15
CA PRO A 33 20.53 -1.14 -1.43
C PRO A 33 21.32 -1.87 -0.34
N ASN A 34 20.79 -1.96 0.86
CA ASN A 34 21.40 -2.63 2.00
C ASN A 34 20.40 -2.86 3.15
N ALA A 35 20.81 -3.67 4.14
CA ALA A 35 19.96 -4.03 5.26
C ALA A 35 19.52 -2.84 6.14
N ARG A 36 20.34 -1.80 6.22
CA ARG A 36 20.00 -0.58 6.98
C ARG A 36 18.87 0.18 6.29
N GLU A 37 18.98 0.47 5.00
CA GLU A 37 17.95 1.17 4.22
C GLU A 37 16.65 0.36 4.19
N PHE A 38 16.74 -0.97 4.06
CA PHE A 38 15.60 -1.87 4.17
C PHE A 38 14.88 -1.69 5.52
N HIS A 39 15.60 -1.75 6.64
CA HIS A 39 15.01 -1.57 7.97
C HIS A 39 14.41 -0.18 8.16
N GLU A 40 15.13 0.86 7.78
CA GLU A 40 14.63 2.24 7.88
C GLU A 40 13.35 2.43 7.07
N GLU A 41 13.20 1.76 5.93
CA GLU A 41 11.98 1.81 5.13
C GLU A 41 10.81 1.09 5.83
N THR A 42 11.04 -0.08 6.44
CA THR A 42 9.98 -0.73 7.23
C THR A 42 9.50 0.18 8.37
N VAL A 43 10.40 0.89 9.03
CA VAL A 43 10.05 1.87 10.08
C VAL A 43 9.27 3.05 9.49
N ARG A 44 9.68 3.59 8.34
CA ARG A 44 8.95 4.68 7.64
C ARG A 44 7.53 4.26 7.29
N LYS A 45 7.35 3.06 6.74
CA LYS A 45 6.03 2.51 6.38
C LYS A 45 5.14 2.36 7.62
N LEU A 46 5.64 1.73 8.66
CA LEU A 46 4.90 1.54 9.91
C LEU A 46 4.50 2.88 10.56
N SER A 47 5.39 3.85 10.57
CA SER A 47 5.11 5.16 11.16
C SER A 47 4.02 5.95 10.43
N LYS A 48 3.74 5.64 9.16
CA LYS A 48 2.73 6.29 8.33
C LYS A 48 1.48 5.43 8.09
N LEU A 49 1.40 4.25 8.68
CA LEU A 49 0.32 3.28 8.47
C LEU A 49 -1.08 3.87 8.68
N TYR A 50 -1.22 4.79 9.65
CA TYR A 50 -2.47 5.47 9.97
C TYR A 50 -3.00 6.35 8.82
N LEU A 51 -2.15 6.72 7.86
CA LEU A 51 -2.54 7.52 6.69
C LEU A 51 -3.05 6.68 5.51
N TYR A 52 -2.79 5.37 5.51
CA TYR A 52 -3.05 4.47 4.39
C TYR A 52 -3.90 3.27 4.79
N ASP A 53 -3.28 2.19 5.17
CA ASP A 53 -3.95 0.90 5.39
C ASP A 53 -4.95 0.92 6.53
N CYS A 54 -4.66 1.61 7.63
CA CYS A 54 -5.59 1.78 8.73
C CYS A 54 -6.86 2.54 8.30
N LEU A 55 -6.74 3.52 7.41
CA LEU A 55 -7.92 4.23 6.90
C LEU A 55 -8.78 3.32 6.03
N ARG A 56 -8.17 2.54 5.13
CA ARG A 56 -8.89 1.63 4.25
C ARG A 56 -9.51 0.48 5.04
N ALA A 57 -8.71 -0.31 5.72
CA ALA A 57 -9.16 -1.52 6.40
C ALA A 57 -10.07 -1.21 7.59
N ASN A 58 -9.62 -0.38 8.53
CA ASN A 58 -10.39 -0.09 9.75
C ASN A 58 -11.66 0.69 9.45
N LYS A 59 -11.59 1.79 8.69
CA LYS A 59 -12.76 2.64 8.45
C LYS A 59 -13.82 1.98 7.60
N SER A 60 -13.41 1.18 6.60
CA SER A 60 -14.38 0.47 5.77
C SER A 60 -15.10 -0.65 6.51
N LEU A 61 -14.43 -1.33 7.46
CA LEU A 61 -15.04 -2.34 8.33
C LEU A 61 -15.93 -1.68 9.39
N ALA A 62 -15.43 -0.64 10.06
CA ALA A 62 -16.17 0.08 11.10
C ALA A 62 -17.46 0.71 10.58
N ALA A 63 -17.50 1.20 9.33
CA ALA A 63 -18.69 1.73 8.68
C ALA A 63 -19.86 0.71 8.61
N TRP A 64 -19.55 -0.57 8.75
CA TRP A 64 -20.53 -1.68 8.74
C TRP A 64 -20.55 -2.45 10.06
N GLY A 65 -20.03 -1.89 11.13
CA GLY A 65 -20.05 -2.50 12.47
C GLY A 65 -19.24 -3.79 12.60
N ILE A 66 -18.21 -3.96 11.74
CA ILE A 66 -17.34 -5.14 11.75
C ILE A 66 -16.04 -4.79 12.46
N GLU A 67 -15.62 -5.65 13.40
CA GLU A 67 -14.31 -5.56 14.05
C GLU A 67 -13.24 -6.18 13.14
N GLY A 68 -12.23 -5.38 12.76
CA GLY A 68 -11.03 -5.87 12.09
C GLY A 68 -9.95 -6.23 13.10
N ARG A 69 -9.46 -7.46 13.06
CA ARG A 69 -8.30 -7.91 13.84
C ARG A 69 -7.11 -8.12 12.94
N VAL A 70 -5.97 -7.53 13.32
CA VAL A 70 -4.73 -7.47 12.54
C VAL A 70 -3.58 -8.10 13.34
N PRO A 71 -3.39 -9.43 13.25
CA PRO A 71 -2.37 -10.15 14.04
C PRO A 71 -0.96 -9.60 13.86
N PHE A 72 -0.63 -9.08 12.68
CA PHE A 72 0.68 -8.49 12.39
C PHE A 72 0.95 -7.15 13.09
N LEU A 73 -0.07 -6.53 13.72
CA LEU A 73 0.05 -5.37 14.61
C LEU A 73 0.10 -5.75 16.09
N ASP A 74 0.05 -7.04 16.42
CA ASP A 74 0.29 -7.47 17.79
C ASP A 74 1.67 -7.02 18.27
N LYS A 75 1.77 -6.49 19.50
CA LYS A 75 2.99 -5.88 20.00
C LYS A 75 4.12 -6.88 20.14
N GLU A 76 3.84 -8.09 20.61
CA GLU A 76 4.85 -9.14 20.74
C GLU A 76 5.36 -9.58 19.36
N PHE A 77 4.44 -9.70 18.39
CA PHE A 77 4.84 -9.99 17.01
C PHE A 77 5.72 -8.88 16.42
N LEU A 78 5.33 -7.61 16.59
CA LEU A 78 6.11 -6.47 16.11
C LEU A 78 7.50 -6.42 16.74
N ASP A 79 7.61 -6.62 18.06
CA ASP A 79 8.88 -6.64 18.77
C ASP A 79 9.82 -7.72 18.23
N VAL A 80 9.30 -8.93 17.98
CA VAL A 80 10.08 -10.02 17.39
C VAL A 80 10.46 -9.69 15.94
N ALA A 81 9.48 -9.34 15.11
CA ALA A 81 9.69 -9.13 13.68
C ALA A 81 10.61 -7.94 13.38
N MET A 82 10.52 -6.86 14.17
CA MET A 82 11.39 -5.69 14.01
C MET A 82 12.78 -5.89 14.63
N SER A 83 12.94 -6.81 15.58
CA SER A 83 14.26 -7.19 16.14
C SER A 83 15.03 -8.17 15.26
N MET A 84 14.38 -8.83 14.31
CA MET A 84 15.07 -9.70 13.34
C MET A 84 16.09 -8.91 12.52
N PRO A 85 17.30 -9.46 12.30
CA PRO A 85 18.26 -8.84 11.42
C PRO A 85 17.66 -8.56 10.04
N ALA A 86 17.70 -7.31 9.59
CA ALA A 86 17.06 -6.91 8.33
C ALA A 86 17.57 -7.71 7.13
N ALA A 87 18.85 -8.12 7.17
CA ALA A 87 19.44 -8.99 6.13
C ALA A 87 18.71 -10.33 5.95
N GLN A 88 18.02 -10.83 6.98
CA GLN A 88 17.23 -12.07 6.90
C GLN A 88 15.83 -11.85 6.28
N LYS A 89 15.40 -10.60 6.19
CA LYS A 89 14.13 -10.21 5.58
C LYS A 89 14.30 -9.75 4.14
N MET A 90 15.52 -9.39 3.75
CA MET A 90 15.85 -8.97 2.38
C MET A 90 15.71 -10.13 1.39
N CYS A 91 15.46 -9.79 0.13
CA CYS A 91 15.37 -10.72 -1.00
C CYS A 91 16.53 -10.47 -1.97
N PRO A 92 17.75 -10.94 -1.68
CA PRO A 92 18.88 -10.73 -2.57
C PRO A 92 18.72 -11.54 -3.88
N GLY A 93 18.92 -10.86 -5.00
CA GLY A 93 18.81 -11.49 -6.32
C GLY A 93 17.35 -11.76 -6.71
N ARG A 94 17.06 -13.01 -7.11
CA ARG A 94 15.71 -13.47 -7.50
C ARG A 94 15.00 -14.28 -6.41
N ASP A 95 15.36 -14.06 -5.16
CA ASP A 95 14.66 -14.72 -4.04
C ASP A 95 13.25 -14.14 -3.89
N ILE A 96 12.37 -14.86 -3.21
CA ILE A 96 10.98 -14.43 -3.03
C ILE A 96 10.86 -13.57 -1.77
N GLU A 97 10.04 -12.53 -1.82
CA GLU A 97 9.75 -11.67 -0.68
C GLU A 97 9.06 -12.45 0.46
N LYS A 98 9.26 -11.99 1.70
CA LYS A 98 8.76 -12.61 2.93
C LYS A 98 9.21 -14.06 3.14
N LYS A 99 10.37 -14.43 2.58
CA LYS A 99 10.87 -15.81 2.62
C LYS A 99 10.89 -16.38 4.04
N VAL A 100 11.30 -15.61 5.03
CA VAL A 100 11.35 -16.05 6.44
C VAL A 100 9.98 -16.52 6.96
N VAL A 101 8.91 -15.85 6.56
CA VAL A 101 7.52 -16.25 6.92
C VAL A 101 7.09 -17.45 6.10
N ARG A 102 7.38 -17.46 4.80
CA ARG A 102 7.03 -18.57 3.91
C ARG A 102 7.69 -19.88 4.35
N ASP A 103 8.98 -19.85 4.69
CA ASP A 103 9.70 -21.01 5.21
C ASP A 103 9.09 -21.51 6.51
N ALA A 104 8.75 -20.61 7.45
CA ALA A 104 8.16 -20.98 8.74
C ALA A 104 6.80 -21.68 8.61
N PHE A 105 6.03 -21.36 7.58
CA PHE A 105 4.67 -21.92 7.39
C PHE A 105 4.54 -22.86 6.17
N SER A 106 5.61 -23.14 5.47
CA SER A 106 5.59 -23.97 4.24
C SER A 106 5.02 -25.36 4.47
N SER A 107 5.23 -25.95 5.64
CA SER A 107 4.67 -27.26 5.98
C SER A 107 3.17 -27.25 6.31
N LEU A 108 2.60 -26.06 6.54
CA LEU A 108 1.18 -25.87 6.92
C LEU A 108 0.30 -25.42 5.76
N LEU A 109 0.91 -24.98 4.66
CA LEU A 109 0.22 -24.43 3.50
C LEU A 109 0.47 -25.28 2.26
N PRO A 110 -0.50 -25.37 1.32
CA PRO A 110 -0.23 -25.91 0.00
C PRO A 110 0.91 -25.14 -0.69
N GLU A 111 1.75 -25.83 -1.45
CA GLU A 111 2.89 -25.25 -2.14
C GLU A 111 2.48 -24.07 -3.06
N SER A 112 1.37 -24.24 -3.79
CA SER A 112 0.78 -23.19 -4.64
C SER A 112 0.34 -21.93 -3.90
N VAL A 113 0.21 -21.97 -2.58
CA VAL A 113 -0.10 -20.83 -1.73
C VAL A 113 1.17 -20.28 -1.08
N ALA A 114 2.01 -21.17 -0.53
CA ALA A 114 3.23 -20.80 0.19
C ALA A 114 4.21 -20.03 -0.71
N TRP A 115 4.33 -20.41 -1.97
CA TRP A 115 5.31 -19.88 -2.93
C TRP A 115 4.69 -19.03 -4.04
N ARG A 116 3.42 -18.64 -3.89
CA ARG A 116 2.74 -17.77 -4.84
C ARG A 116 3.45 -16.42 -4.96
N GLN A 117 3.49 -15.90 -6.21
CA GLN A 117 3.91 -14.52 -6.49
C GLN A 117 3.16 -13.53 -5.59
N LYS A 118 3.91 -12.58 -5.02
CA LYS A 118 3.31 -11.50 -4.23
C LYS A 118 2.56 -10.54 -5.15
N GLU A 119 1.34 -10.26 -4.75
CA GLU A 119 0.54 -9.18 -5.32
C GLU A 119 0.15 -8.21 -4.20
N GLN A 120 0.25 -6.92 -4.44
CA GLN A 120 -0.37 -5.95 -3.53
C GLN A 120 -1.89 -6.00 -3.71
N PHE A 121 -2.63 -5.51 -2.73
CA PHE A 121 -4.08 -5.63 -2.73
C PHE A 121 -4.75 -5.05 -3.98
N SER A 122 -4.29 -3.89 -4.46
CA SER A 122 -4.79 -3.26 -5.68
C SER A 122 -4.53 -4.10 -6.93
N ASP A 123 -3.36 -4.69 -7.03
CA ASP A 123 -2.93 -5.47 -8.18
C ASP A 123 -3.60 -6.85 -8.20
N GLY A 124 -3.79 -7.45 -7.03
CA GLY A 124 -4.50 -8.72 -6.86
C GLY A 124 -5.99 -8.69 -7.26
N VAL A 125 -6.60 -7.49 -7.32
CA VAL A 125 -7.94 -7.29 -7.92
C VAL A 125 -7.89 -7.31 -9.44
N GLY A 126 -6.71 -7.03 -10.02
CA GLY A 126 -6.43 -6.97 -11.44
C GLY A 126 -6.12 -5.57 -11.94
N TYR A 127 -5.12 -5.45 -12.78
CA TYR A 127 -4.68 -4.16 -13.35
C TYR A 127 -5.77 -3.42 -14.13
N SER A 128 -6.72 -4.14 -14.73
CA SER A 128 -7.88 -3.54 -15.39
C SER A 128 -8.70 -2.62 -14.47
N TRP A 129 -8.71 -2.89 -13.17
CA TRP A 129 -9.35 -2.02 -12.18
C TRP A 129 -8.66 -0.66 -12.10
N ILE A 130 -7.33 -0.66 -12.06
CA ILE A 130 -6.52 0.56 -12.03
C ILE A 130 -6.78 1.38 -13.30
N ASP A 131 -6.73 0.75 -14.46
CA ASP A 131 -6.92 1.42 -15.74
C ASP A 131 -8.35 1.98 -15.86
N THR A 132 -9.36 1.24 -15.42
CA THR A 132 -10.75 1.71 -15.37
C THR A 132 -10.91 2.95 -14.48
N LEU A 133 -10.27 2.98 -13.30
CA LEU A 133 -10.32 4.15 -12.43
C LEU A 133 -9.61 5.36 -13.05
N LYS A 134 -8.47 5.17 -13.69
CA LYS A 134 -7.77 6.22 -14.43
C LYS A 134 -8.64 6.77 -15.56
N GLU A 135 -9.34 5.90 -16.30
CA GLU A 135 -10.27 6.31 -17.37
C GLU A 135 -11.44 7.12 -16.81
N ILE A 136 -12.14 6.60 -15.80
CA ILE A 136 -13.28 7.29 -15.16
C ILE A 136 -12.86 8.68 -14.68
N THR A 137 -11.75 8.79 -13.98
CA THR A 137 -11.30 10.06 -13.43
C THR A 137 -10.80 11.02 -14.50
N SER A 138 -10.22 10.52 -15.59
CA SER A 138 -9.82 11.34 -16.74
C SER A 138 -11.02 11.99 -17.46
N GLN A 139 -12.16 11.29 -17.47
CA GLN A 139 -13.41 11.79 -18.03
C GLN A 139 -14.15 12.74 -17.07
N ALA A 140 -14.06 12.47 -15.75
CA ALA A 140 -14.75 13.24 -14.72
C ALA A 140 -14.09 14.60 -14.40
N VAL A 141 -12.78 14.73 -14.64
CA VAL A 141 -12.00 15.93 -14.33
C VAL A 141 -11.42 16.53 -15.61
N THR A 142 -11.77 17.79 -15.88
CA THR A 142 -11.28 18.51 -17.07
C THR A 142 -9.85 19.01 -16.88
N ASP A 143 -9.16 19.32 -17.99
CA ASP A 143 -7.81 19.92 -17.94
C ASP A 143 -7.86 21.34 -17.33
N GLU A 144 -8.95 22.07 -17.54
CA GLU A 144 -9.19 23.37 -16.91
C GLU A 144 -9.29 23.25 -15.38
N GLN A 145 -10.02 22.25 -14.87
CA GLN A 145 -10.09 21.98 -13.44
C GLN A 145 -8.71 21.64 -12.86
N MET A 146 -7.92 20.85 -13.56
CA MET A 146 -6.55 20.55 -13.14
C MET A 146 -5.64 21.78 -13.14
N ALA A 147 -5.75 22.65 -14.14
CA ALA A 147 -4.98 23.90 -14.21
C ALA A 147 -5.26 24.82 -13.00
N HIS A 148 -6.47 24.77 -12.45
CA HIS A 148 -6.89 25.56 -11.29
C HIS A 148 -6.89 24.75 -9.97
N ALA A 149 -6.27 23.59 -9.96
CA ALA A 149 -6.27 22.72 -8.76
C ALA A 149 -5.69 23.38 -7.52
N ALA A 150 -4.64 24.19 -7.66
CA ALA A 150 -4.02 24.92 -6.56
C ALA A 150 -4.91 26.01 -5.96
N GLU A 151 -5.77 26.61 -6.77
CA GLU A 151 -6.73 27.61 -6.30
C GLU A 151 -7.85 26.96 -5.48
N ARG A 152 -8.35 25.81 -5.97
CA ARG A 152 -9.41 25.07 -5.27
C ARG A 152 -8.91 24.31 -4.05
N PHE A 153 -7.73 23.72 -4.13
CA PHE A 153 -7.12 22.89 -3.08
C PHE A 153 -5.72 23.40 -2.74
N PRO A 154 -5.59 24.51 -2.02
CA PRO A 154 -4.30 25.14 -1.73
C PRO A 154 -3.42 24.34 -0.75
N ILE A 155 -4.00 23.36 -0.04
CA ILE A 155 -3.32 22.48 0.90
C ILE A 155 -3.27 21.08 0.29
N ASN A 156 -2.09 20.50 0.14
CA ASN A 156 -1.91 19.18 -0.48
C ASN A 156 -2.63 19.11 -1.84
N THR A 157 -2.24 20.02 -2.73
CA THR A 157 -2.83 20.18 -4.07
C THR A 157 -2.71 18.90 -4.88
N PRO A 158 -3.80 18.38 -5.46
CA PRO A 158 -3.76 17.20 -6.33
C PRO A 158 -2.80 17.39 -7.51
N LEU A 159 -2.03 16.34 -7.81
CA LEU A 159 -1.04 16.34 -8.89
C LEU A 159 -1.55 15.68 -10.19
N CYS A 160 -2.65 14.92 -10.10
CA CYS A 160 -3.28 14.29 -11.25
C CYS A 160 -4.81 14.29 -11.13
N LYS A 161 -5.50 13.94 -12.23
CA LYS A 161 -6.98 13.92 -12.27
C LYS A 161 -7.60 12.94 -11.28
N GLU A 162 -6.94 11.82 -11.05
CA GLU A 162 -7.40 10.82 -10.08
C GLU A 162 -7.34 11.38 -8.65
N GLU A 163 -6.23 12.00 -8.25
CA GLU A 163 -6.13 12.68 -6.96
C GLU A 163 -7.15 13.82 -6.83
N TYR A 164 -7.35 14.60 -7.88
CA TYR A 164 -8.35 15.67 -7.90
C TYR A 164 -9.76 15.13 -7.68
N TYR A 165 -10.10 14.03 -8.34
CA TYR A 165 -11.41 13.38 -8.21
C TYR A 165 -11.66 12.93 -6.77
N TYR A 166 -10.73 12.18 -6.16
CA TYR A 166 -10.85 11.75 -4.77
C TYR A 166 -10.83 12.91 -3.79
N ARG A 167 -9.99 13.92 -4.04
CA ARG A 167 -9.96 15.12 -3.22
C ARG A 167 -11.28 15.88 -3.25
N SER A 168 -11.96 15.95 -4.37
CA SER A 168 -13.26 16.60 -4.49
C SER A 168 -14.31 15.91 -3.60
N ILE A 169 -14.36 14.59 -3.64
CA ILE A 169 -15.27 13.80 -2.79
C ILE A 169 -14.91 13.97 -1.30
N PHE A 170 -13.62 13.93 -0.97
CA PHE A 170 -13.18 14.11 0.41
C PHE A 170 -13.58 15.48 0.96
N GLU A 171 -13.42 16.55 0.19
CA GLU A 171 -13.74 17.92 0.60
C GLU A 171 -15.26 18.14 0.81
N GLU A 172 -16.13 17.42 0.10
CA GLU A 172 -17.58 17.45 0.34
C GLU A 172 -17.96 16.96 1.72
N HIS A 173 -17.22 15.99 2.25
CA HIS A 173 -17.45 15.40 3.57
C HIS A 173 -16.63 16.06 4.67
N PHE A 174 -15.44 16.57 4.36
CA PHE A 174 -14.47 17.10 5.31
C PHE A 174 -13.85 18.43 4.83
N PRO A 175 -14.62 19.54 4.82
CA PRO A 175 -14.22 20.81 4.19
C PRO A 175 -13.22 21.65 5.02
N SER A 176 -12.75 21.16 6.14
CA SER A 176 -11.85 21.96 7.01
C SER A 176 -10.39 21.92 6.55
N ALA A 177 -9.65 23.01 6.76
CA ALA A 177 -8.22 23.07 6.50
C ALA A 177 -7.41 22.03 7.30
N SER A 178 -7.88 21.62 8.47
CA SER A 178 -7.25 20.55 9.24
C SER A 178 -7.45 19.19 8.59
N ALA A 179 -8.62 18.91 8.03
CA ALA A 179 -8.86 17.72 7.25
C ALA A 179 -7.99 17.70 5.98
N ALA A 180 -7.90 18.81 5.26
CA ALA A 180 -7.05 18.94 4.08
C ALA A 180 -5.57 18.61 4.38
N ARG A 181 -5.06 19.00 5.54
CA ARG A 181 -3.70 18.67 5.98
C ARG A 181 -3.47 17.18 6.30
N SER A 182 -4.52 16.42 6.53
CA SER A 182 -4.44 14.98 6.77
C SER A 182 -4.38 14.14 5.49
N VAL A 183 -4.60 14.74 4.32
CA VAL A 183 -4.52 14.05 3.03
C VAL A 183 -3.06 13.72 2.73
N PRO A 184 -2.70 12.45 2.48
CA PRO A 184 -1.36 12.09 2.06
C PRO A 184 -0.97 12.78 0.75
N HIS A 185 0.26 13.25 0.65
CA HIS A 185 0.76 13.97 -0.51
C HIS A 185 2.27 13.71 -0.69
N GLU A 186 2.59 12.51 -1.10
CA GLU A 186 3.98 12.10 -1.35
C GLU A 186 4.06 11.31 -2.64
N ALA A 187 5.14 11.51 -3.40
CA ALA A 187 5.43 10.68 -4.56
C ALA A 187 5.66 9.22 -4.15
N SER A 188 5.16 8.30 -4.95
CA SER A 188 5.25 6.86 -4.70
C SER A 188 5.37 6.09 -6.01
N VAL A 189 6.25 5.11 -6.03
CA VAL A 189 6.35 4.10 -7.09
C VAL A 189 6.20 2.73 -6.43
N ALA A 190 5.35 1.87 -6.98
CA ALA A 190 5.07 0.54 -6.43
C ALA A 190 4.73 0.56 -4.91
N CYS A 191 3.99 1.56 -4.44
CA CYS A 191 3.66 1.80 -3.03
C CYS A 191 4.86 2.15 -2.13
N SER A 192 6.00 2.57 -2.68
CA SER A 192 7.17 3.00 -1.91
C SER A 192 6.93 4.31 -1.14
N THR A 193 7.80 4.61 -0.17
CA THR A 193 7.89 5.97 0.37
C THR A 193 8.69 6.86 -0.58
N ALA A 194 8.55 8.18 -0.44
CA ALA A 194 9.33 9.15 -1.22
C ALA A 194 10.86 8.94 -1.05
N LYS A 195 11.33 8.45 0.11
CA LYS A 195 12.74 8.14 0.34
C LYS A 195 13.21 6.93 -0.47
N ALA A 196 12.39 5.91 -0.60
CA ALA A 196 12.76 4.72 -1.36
C ALA A 196 12.82 4.96 -2.89
N LEU A 197 12.29 6.08 -3.39
CA LEU A 197 12.50 6.49 -4.79
C LEU A 197 13.98 6.72 -5.13
N GLU A 198 14.82 6.94 -4.13
CA GLU A 198 16.26 7.07 -4.32
C GLU A 198 16.96 5.73 -4.61
N TRP A 199 16.29 4.61 -4.42
CA TRP A 199 16.86 3.28 -4.62
C TRP A 199 17.03 2.91 -6.09
N ASP A 200 16.28 3.58 -6.97
CA ASP A 200 16.38 3.38 -8.41
C ASP A 200 16.27 4.72 -9.15
N GLU A 201 17.23 5.03 -10.01
CA GLU A 201 17.23 6.28 -10.79
C GLU A 201 16.01 6.41 -11.71
N ALA A 202 15.49 5.29 -12.24
CA ALA A 202 14.31 5.29 -13.09
C ALA A 202 13.05 5.75 -12.35
N TRP A 203 12.99 5.54 -11.05
CA TRP A 203 11.82 5.90 -10.24
C TRP A 203 11.69 7.41 -9.98
N LYS A 204 12.77 8.18 -10.10
CA LYS A 204 12.75 9.63 -9.89
C LYS A 204 11.85 10.38 -10.88
N THR A 205 11.61 9.79 -12.05
CA THR A 205 10.75 10.36 -13.10
C THR A 205 9.48 9.54 -13.36
N MET A 206 9.30 8.43 -12.65
CA MET A 206 8.16 7.54 -12.80
C MET A 206 7.03 7.99 -11.87
N ASN A 207 5.80 7.87 -12.36
CA ASN A 207 4.58 8.08 -11.58
C ASN A 207 3.64 6.89 -11.77
N GLU A 208 4.05 5.72 -11.27
CA GLU A 208 3.26 4.49 -11.34
C GLU A 208 3.25 3.82 -9.96
N PRO A 209 2.18 3.99 -9.18
CA PRO A 209 2.10 3.45 -7.81
C PRO A 209 1.79 1.96 -7.76
N SER A 210 1.45 1.31 -8.87
CA SER A 210 1.16 -0.13 -8.91
C SER A 210 2.42 -0.98 -9.05
N GLY A 211 2.28 -2.29 -8.83
CA GLY A 211 3.36 -3.27 -9.01
C GLY A 211 3.92 -3.35 -10.44
N ARG A 212 3.20 -2.80 -11.42
CA ARG A 212 3.69 -2.67 -12.81
C ARG A 212 5.01 -1.90 -12.91
N ALA A 213 5.28 -1.00 -11.97
CA ALA A 213 6.53 -0.26 -11.92
C ALA A 213 7.77 -1.13 -11.66
N VAL A 214 7.58 -2.36 -11.19
CA VAL A 214 8.61 -3.34 -10.83
C VAL A 214 8.30 -4.70 -11.47
N SER A 215 7.76 -4.68 -12.68
CA SER A 215 7.35 -5.88 -13.42
C SER A 215 8.50 -6.82 -13.75
N ASP A 216 9.74 -6.34 -13.76
CA ASP A 216 10.97 -7.12 -13.94
C ASP A 216 11.28 -8.05 -12.75
N ILE A 217 10.66 -7.80 -11.60
CA ILE A 217 10.76 -8.63 -10.39
C ILE A 217 9.75 -9.80 -10.45
N HIS A 218 8.67 -9.65 -11.22
CA HIS A 218 7.70 -10.73 -11.40
C HIS A 218 8.37 -11.91 -12.11
N VAL A 219 8.21 -13.10 -11.52
CA VAL A 219 8.63 -14.35 -12.17
C VAL A 219 7.66 -14.59 -13.32
N GLU A 220 8.18 -14.62 -14.57
CA GLU A 220 7.40 -15.10 -15.70
C GLU A 220 7.02 -16.57 -15.44
N GLU A 221 5.71 -16.85 -15.42
CA GLU A 221 5.19 -18.22 -15.39
C GLU A 221 5.49 -18.98 -16.68
#